data_fd88fe870812f68736a37744b6449103
#
_entry.id   fd88fe870812f68736a37744b6449103
#
_cell.length_a   1.000
_cell.length_b   1.000
_cell.length_c   1.000
_cell.angle_alpha   90.00
_cell.angle_beta   90.00
_cell.angle_gamma   90.00
#
_symmetry.space_group_name_H-M   'P 1'
#
loop_
_entity.id
_entity.type
_entity.pdbx_description
1 polymer ?
#
loop_
_entity_poly.entity_id
_entity_poly.type
_entity_poly.pdbx_seq_one_letter_code
_entity_poly.pdbx_strand_id
1 'polypeptide(L)'
;MINILRDKKEISQKLKDRAINEGFTISGIASIPGSSRLKLRSSALDRWLSNNNHGEMKWMEAERRKNISSLLEGAKSVLSVGFNYTNSQNNNKNKIFKIAKFSQGEDYHKVIYKKLKNIGKWINLEIPDCKWKICVDTSPLLEKAWAEEAGLGWIGKNSNLINKKNGSLFTLGFMILSKDLVPDKPHESLCGK
;
A
#
# COMPACT_ATOMS: atom_id res chain seq x y z
N MET A 1 -10.92 -14.12 25.58
CA MET A 1 -10.59 -12.80 25.01
C MET A 1 -9.07 -12.58 24.85
N ILE A 2 -8.25 -12.85 25.88
CA ILE A 2 -6.78 -12.68 25.86
C ILE A 2 -6.09 -13.54 24.78
N ASN A 3 -6.47 -14.79 24.60
CA ASN A 3 -5.90 -15.68 23.58
C ASN A 3 -6.18 -15.19 22.16
N ILE A 4 -7.40 -14.73 21.86
CA ILE A 4 -7.78 -14.24 20.53
C ILE A 4 -6.95 -13.00 20.14
N LEU A 5 -6.70 -12.09 21.09
CA LEU A 5 -5.86 -10.89 20.85
C LEU A 5 -4.39 -11.27 20.64
N ARG A 6 -3.90 -12.26 21.39
CA ARG A 6 -2.53 -12.78 21.24
C ARG A 6 -2.34 -13.41 19.86
N ASP A 7 -3.24 -14.27 19.44
CA ASP A 7 -3.23 -14.90 18.12
C ASP A 7 -3.33 -13.86 16.99
N LYS A 8 -4.19 -12.85 17.17
CA LYS A 8 -4.35 -11.75 16.20
C LYS A 8 -3.05 -10.95 16.04
N LYS A 9 -2.35 -10.65 17.13
CA LYS A 9 -1.08 -9.93 17.11
C LYS A 9 0.02 -10.75 16.45
N GLU A 10 0.10 -12.04 16.79
CA GLU A 10 1.08 -12.97 16.23
C GLU A 10 0.92 -13.11 14.73
N ILE A 11 -0.30 -13.36 14.24
CA ILE A 11 -0.55 -13.50 12.80
C ILE A 11 -0.29 -12.21 12.04
N SER A 12 -0.59 -11.04 12.64
CA SER A 12 -0.30 -9.75 12.04
C SER A 12 1.21 -9.53 11.87
N GLN A 13 2.00 -9.93 12.85
CA GLN A 13 3.46 -9.84 12.76
C GLN A 13 4.01 -10.82 11.73
N LYS A 14 3.58 -12.09 11.77
CA LYS A 14 3.98 -13.11 10.77
C LYS A 14 3.70 -12.65 9.34
N LEU A 15 2.56 -12.01 9.11
CA LEU A 15 2.21 -11.49 7.78
C LEU A 15 3.17 -10.38 7.33
N LYS A 16 3.54 -9.45 8.22
CA LYS A 16 4.53 -8.40 7.92
C LYS A 16 5.92 -8.99 7.66
N ASP A 17 6.35 -9.93 8.48
CA ASP A 17 7.64 -10.62 8.33
C ASP A 17 7.67 -11.41 7.01
N ARG A 18 6.56 -12.06 6.66
CA ARG A 18 6.42 -12.73 5.36
C ARG A 18 6.59 -11.75 4.20
N ALA A 19 6.03 -10.55 4.28
CA ALA A 19 6.21 -9.53 3.25
C ALA A 19 7.69 -9.12 3.10
N ILE A 20 8.38 -8.92 4.21
CA ILE A 20 9.83 -8.61 4.17
C ILE A 20 10.62 -9.78 3.57
N ASN A 21 10.30 -11.02 3.93
CA ASN A 21 10.95 -12.23 3.38
C ASN A 21 10.70 -12.43 1.88
N GLU A 22 9.57 -11.95 1.35
CA GLU A 22 9.31 -11.89 -0.10
C GLU A 22 10.11 -10.77 -0.79
N GLY A 23 10.88 -9.96 -0.03
CA GLY A 23 11.77 -8.92 -0.53
C GLY A 23 11.13 -7.54 -0.65
N PHE A 24 10.02 -7.28 0.04
CA PHE A 24 9.53 -5.91 0.21
C PHE A 24 10.42 -5.17 1.21
N THR A 25 10.62 -3.88 0.98
CA THR A 25 11.50 -3.05 1.84
C THR A 25 10.79 -2.61 3.12
N ILE A 26 9.49 -2.38 3.03
CA ILE A 26 8.62 -1.94 4.13
C ILE A 26 7.26 -2.61 4.00
N SER A 27 6.64 -2.87 5.15
CA SER A 27 5.29 -3.42 5.24
C SER A 27 4.56 -2.86 6.44
N GLY A 28 3.24 -2.80 6.38
CA GLY A 28 2.39 -2.36 7.48
C GLY A 28 0.93 -2.73 7.22
N ILE A 29 0.15 -2.71 8.28
CA ILE A 29 -1.26 -3.11 8.25
C ILE A 29 -2.13 -1.93 8.67
N ALA A 30 -3.19 -1.67 7.92
CA ALA A 30 -4.25 -0.74 8.28
C ALA A 30 -5.57 -1.49 8.49
N SER A 31 -6.41 -1.01 9.40
CA SER A 31 -7.78 -1.50 9.56
C SER A 31 -8.73 -0.83 8.56
N ILE A 32 -9.80 -1.52 8.18
CA ILE A 32 -10.91 -0.94 7.44
C ILE A 32 -12.03 -0.67 8.43
N PRO A 33 -12.60 0.54 8.45
CA PRO A 33 -12.60 1.59 7.41
C PRO A 33 -11.45 2.61 7.45
N GLY A 34 -10.45 2.44 8.28
CA GLY A 34 -9.35 3.39 8.47
C GLY A 34 -9.65 4.49 9.49
N SER A 35 -8.68 5.37 9.73
CA SER A 35 -8.74 6.46 10.70
C SER A 35 -9.38 7.74 10.14
N SER A 36 -9.51 8.75 11.00
CA SER A 36 -9.90 10.12 10.58
C SER A 36 -8.95 10.72 9.55
N ARG A 37 -7.67 10.34 9.55
CA ARG A 37 -6.68 10.79 8.55
C ARG A 37 -7.03 10.30 7.16
N LEU A 38 -7.40 9.03 7.01
CA LEU A 38 -7.84 8.49 5.72
C LEU A 38 -9.10 9.21 5.21
N LYS A 39 -10.05 9.55 6.12
CA LYS A 39 -11.23 10.35 5.77
C LYS A 39 -10.85 11.74 5.25
N LEU A 40 -9.85 12.41 5.86
CA LEU A 40 -9.34 13.69 5.37
C LEU A 40 -8.76 13.57 3.95
N ARG A 41 -8.05 12.49 3.63
CA ARG A 41 -7.52 12.24 2.28
C ARG A 41 -8.65 12.01 1.27
N SER A 42 -9.69 11.26 1.65
CA SER A 42 -10.88 11.06 0.81
C SER A 42 -11.61 12.38 0.55
N SER A 43 -11.86 13.20 1.59
CA SER A 43 -12.49 14.52 1.44
C SER A 43 -11.65 15.49 0.62
N ALA A 44 -10.31 15.37 0.64
CA ALA A 44 -9.43 16.15 -0.23
C ALA A 44 -9.62 15.76 -1.71
N LEU A 45 -9.79 14.46 -2.00
CA LEU A 45 -10.14 14.00 -3.34
C LEU A 45 -11.49 14.56 -3.79
N ASP A 46 -12.51 14.55 -2.93
CA ASP A 46 -13.83 15.09 -3.26
C ASP A 46 -13.77 16.57 -3.66
N ARG A 47 -13.06 17.40 -2.88
CA ARG A 47 -12.84 18.82 -3.22
C ARG A 47 -12.07 18.99 -4.53
N TRP A 48 -11.07 18.15 -4.78
CA TRP A 48 -10.27 18.21 -6.00
C TRP A 48 -11.11 17.85 -7.24
N LEU A 49 -11.98 16.84 -7.12
CA LEU A 49 -12.93 16.44 -8.17
C LEU A 49 -14.01 17.51 -8.40
N SER A 50 -14.61 18.05 -7.33
CA SER A 50 -15.63 19.10 -7.43
C SER A 50 -15.14 20.38 -8.10
N ASN A 51 -13.82 20.65 -8.01
CA ASN A 51 -13.18 21.76 -8.69
C ASN A 51 -12.73 21.43 -10.12
N ASN A 52 -13.09 20.25 -10.66
CA ASN A 52 -12.67 19.77 -11.99
C ASN A 52 -11.16 19.73 -12.20
N ASN A 53 -10.37 19.62 -11.12
CA ASN A 53 -8.91 19.60 -11.19
C ASN A 53 -8.33 18.33 -11.82
N HIS A 54 -9.16 17.29 -12.01
CA HIS A 54 -8.80 16.01 -12.62
C HIS A 54 -8.74 16.08 -14.16
N GLY A 55 -9.23 17.16 -14.79
CA GLY A 55 -9.23 17.30 -16.25
C GLY A 55 -9.93 16.12 -16.92
N GLU A 56 -9.25 15.46 -17.85
CA GLU A 56 -9.78 14.29 -18.59
C GLU A 56 -9.63 12.96 -17.82
N MET A 57 -9.07 12.96 -16.62
CA MET A 57 -8.86 11.74 -15.81
C MET A 57 -10.15 11.23 -15.15
N LYS A 58 -11.19 10.95 -15.95
CA LYS A 58 -12.51 10.50 -15.47
C LYS A 58 -12.44 9.25 -14.58
N TRP A 59 -11.40 8.41 -14.74
CA TRP A 59 -11.16 7.25 -13.88
C TRP A 59 -10.92 7.61 -12.41
N MET A 60 -10.59 8.88 -12.11
CA MET A 60 -10.47 9.39 -10.73
C MET A 60 -11.81 9.51 -10.03
N GLU A 61 -12.92 9.63 -10.77
CA GLU A 61 -14.28 9.77 -10.25
C GLU A 61 -14.84 8.44 -9.70
N ALA A 62 -14.17 7.31 -9.95
CA ALA A 62 -14.65 6.00 -9.57
C ALA A 62 -14.94 5.91 -8.05
N GLU A 63 -16.19 5.70 -7.66
CA GLU A 63 -16.66 5.62 -6.27
C GLU A 63 -15.91 4.54 -5.45
N ARG A 64 -15.50 3.44 -6.11
CA ARG A 64 -14.69 2.38 -5.51
C ARG A 64 -13.37 2.87 -4.92
N ARG A 65 -12.86 4.01 -5.39
CA ARG A 65 -11.62 4.64 -4.90
C ARG A 65 -11.75 5.14 -3.46
N LYS A 66 -12.95 5.52 -3.07
CA LYS A 66 -13.29 5.97 -1.72
C LYS A 66 -13.76 4.83 -0.82
N ASN A 67 -14.32 3.77 -1.41
CA ASN A 67 -14.89 2.64 -0.69
C ASN A 67 -14.12 1.34 -0.97
N ILE A 68 -13.07 1.11 -0.21
CA ILE A 68 -12.25 -0.10 -0.33
C ILE A 68 -13.05 -1.40 -0.08
N SER A 69 -14.10 -1.34 0.75
CA SER A 69 -14.94 -2.50 1.05
C SER A 69 -15.68 -3.02 -0.19
N SER A 70 -15.87 -2.17 -1.20
CA SER A 70 -16.46 -2.58 -2.49
C SER A 70 -15.50 -3.44 -3.35
N LEU A 71 -14.22 -3.47 -3.01
CA LEU A 71 -13.20 -4.25 -3.74
C LEU A 71 -13.13 -5.70 -3.25
N LEU A 72 -13.48 -5.96 -2.00
CA LEU A 72 -13.51 -7.29 -1.41
C LEU A 72 -14.65 -7.35 -0.37
N GLU A 73 -15.58 -8.25 -0.56
CA GLU A 73 -16.65 -8.50 0.41
C GLU A 73 -16.07 -8.97 1.76
N GLY A 74 -16.53 -8.36 2.85
CA GLY A 74 -16.04 -8.67 4.19
C GLY A 74 -14.62 -8.15 4.49
N ALA A 75 -14.12 -7.18 3.71
CA ALA A 75 -12.82 -6.54 3.93
C ALA A 75 -12.72 -5.95 5.35
N LYS A 76 -11.63 -6.28 6.07
CA LYS A 76 -11.37 -5.83 7.45
C LYS A 76 -10.00 -5.21 7.63
N SER A 77 -9.02 -5.59 6.82
CA SER A 77 -7.65 -5.11 6.92
C SER A 77 -7.00 -4.93 5.56
N VAL A 78 -5.99 -4.08 5.50
CA VAL A 78 -5.14 -3.87 4.33
C VAL A 78 -3.69 -4.08 4.73
N LEU A 79 -3.01 -5.02 4.10
CA LEU A 79 -1.55 -5.08 4.09
C LEU A 79 -1.06 -4.13 3.00
N SER A 80 -0.27 -3.15 3.40
CA SER A 80 0.43 -2.22 2.50
C SER A 80 1.91 -2.58 2.47
N VAL A 81 2.51 -2.62 1.29
CA VAL A 81 3.93 -2.94 1.09
C VAL A 81 4.59 -1.91 0.18
N GLY A 82 5.87 -1.65 0.43
CA GLY A 82 6.70 -0.81 -0.42
C GLY A 82 7.89 -1.59 -0.96
N PHE A 83 8.11 -1.51 -2.26
CA PHE A 83 9.24 -2.10 -2.96
C PHE A 83 10.16 -1.00 -3.46
N ASN A 84 11.36 -0.89 -2.88
CA ASN A 84 12.33 0.13 -3.25
C ASN A 84 13.04 -0.25 -4.55
N TYR A 85 13.09 0.66 -5.51
CA TYR A 85 13.71 0.46 -6.82
C TYR A 85 15.07 1.15 -6.98
N THR A 86 15.66 1.67 -5.89
CA THR A 86 16.96 2.35 -5.95
C THR A 86 18.15 1.41 -6.04
N ASN A 87 17.99 0.16 -5.58
CA ASN A 87 19.06 -0.82 -5.47
C ASN A 87 19.39 -1.54 -6.79
N SER A 88 18.77 -1.18 -7.89
CA SER A 88 19.18 -1.70 -9.20
C SER A 88 20.55 -1.13 -9.56
N GLN A 89 21.59 -1.96 -9.48
CA GLN A 89 23.00 -1.63 -9.78
C GLN A 89 23.26 -1.39 -11.27
N ASN A 90 22.32 -0.90 -12.04
CA ASN A 90 22.55 -0.54 -13.42
C ASN A 90 23.25 0.83 -13.52
N ASN A 91 24.50 0.87 -13.07
CA ASN A 91 25.45 1.98 -13.32
C ASN A 91 25.94 1.99 -14.77
N ASN A 92 25.08 1.88 -15.76
CA ASN A 92 25.47 2.11 -17.14
C ASN A 92 25.64 3.62 -17.34
N LYS A 93 26.86 4.12 -17.08
CA LYS A 93 27.27 5.52 -17.23
C LYS A 93 27.16 6.07 -18.67
N ASN A 94 26.97 5.20 -19.66
CA ASN A 94 27.01 5.55 -21.09
C ASN A 94 25.64 5.56 -21.78
N LYS A 95 24.55 5.72 -21.04
CA LYS A 95 23.23 5.82 -21.68
C LYS A 95 22.99 7.24 -22.20
N ILE A 96 22.80 7.39 -23.52
CA ILE A 96 22.42 8.63 -24.21
C ILE A 96 21.06 9.15 -23.69
N PHE A 97 20.16 8.24 -23.30
CA PHE A 97 18.82 8.57 -22.78
C PHE A 97 18.71 8.30 -21.29
N LYS A 98 18.10 9.25 -20.56
CA LYS A 98 17.76 9.10 -19.15
C LYS A 98 16.34 8.53 -19.03
N ILE A 99 16.24 7.29 -18.61
CA ILE A 99 14.97 6.61 -18.33
C ILE A 99 14.72 6.63 -16.82
N ALA A 100 13.47 6.85 -16.39
CA ALA A 100 13.10 6.84 -14.98
C ALA A 100 13.50 5.51 -14.31
N LYS A 101 14.03 5.58 -13.09
CA LYS A 101 14.58 4.39 -12.41
C LYS A 101 13.58 3.25 -12.24
N PHE A 102 12.31 3.58 -11.93
CA PHE A 102 11.27 2.58 -11.73
C PHE A 102 10.93 1.78 -13.00
N SER A 103 11.27 2.32 -14.19
CA SER A 103 11.03 1.67 -15.49
C SER A 103 12.26 0.99 -16.09
N GLN A 104 13.38 0.95 -15.33
CA GLN A 104 14.66 0.34 -15.78
C GLN A 104 14.77 -1.14 -15.40
N GLY A 105 13.78 -1.94 -15.55
CA GLY A 105 13.84 -3.34 -15.16
C GLY A 105 12.65 -4.12 -15.63
N GLU A 106 12.37 -5.21 -14.94
CA GLU A 106 11.13 -5.93 -15.11
C GLU A 106 9.95 -5.04 -14.67
N ASP A 107 8.83 -5.18 -15.35
CA ASP A 107 7.60 -4.46 -15.01
C ASP A 107 7.22 -4.69 -13.53
N TYR A 108 7.31 -3.62 -12.73
CA TYR A 108 7.09 -3.68 -11.29
C TYR A 108 5.69 -4.18 -10.92
N HIS A 109 4.69 -3.98 -11.77
CA HIS A 109 3.35 -4.52 -11.56
C HIS A 109 3.39 -6.05 -11.47
N LYS A 110 4.11 -6.69 -12.39
CA LYS A 110 4.28 -8.15 -12.42
C LYS A 110 5.10 -8.64 -11.22
N VAL A 111 6.18 -7.93 -10.89
CA VAL A 111 7.06 -8.26 -9.77
C VAL A 111 6.29 -8.21 -8.45
N ILE A 112 5.62 -7.10 -8.16
CA ILE A 112 4.86 -6.90 -6.93
C ILE A 112 3.68 -7.89 -6.87
N TYR A 113 2.94 -8.06 -7.96
CA TYR A 113 1.83 -9.01 -8.02
C TYR A 113 2.27 -10.43 -7.70
N LYS A 114 3.38 -10.89 -8.30
CA LYS A 114 3.95 -12.23 -8.05
C LYS A 114 4.31 -12.43 -6.57
N LYS A 115 4.99 -11.45 -5.96
CA LYS A 115 5.37 -11.48 -4.55
C LYS A 115 4.13 -11.49 -3.64
N LEU A 116 3.15 -10.62 -3.88
CA LEU A 116 1.89 -10.61 -3.13
C LEU A 116 1.09 -11.91 -3.32
N LYS A 117 1.13 -12.52 -4.51
CA LYS A 117 0.50 -13.83 -4.75
C LYS A 117 1.14 -14.94 -3.90
N ASN A 118 2.46 -14.91 -3.69
CA ASN A 118 3.13 -15.84 -2.78
C ASN A 118 2.67 -15.64 -1.32
N ILE A 119 2.49 -14.39 -0.89
CA ILE A 119 1.91 -14.09 0.42
C ILE A 119 0.47 -14.62 0.50
N GLY A 120 -0.33 -14.44 -0.56
CA GLY A 120 -1.70 -14.97 -0.62
C GLY A 120 -1.76 -16.51 -0.48
N LYS A 121 -0.83 -17.23 -1.12
CA LYS A 121 -0.72 -18.69 -0.94
C LYS A 121 -0.41 -19.07 0.52
N TRP A 122 0.49 -18.31 1.15
CA TRP A 122 0.80 -18.51 2.57
C TRP A 122 -0.43 -18.22 3.47
N ILE A 123 -1.18 -17.14 3.17
CA ILE A 123 -2.42 -16.83 3.90
C ILE A 123 -3.42 -17.98 3.83
N ASN A 124 -3.59 -18.61 2.68
CA ASN A 124 -4.51 -19.73 2.52
C ASN A 124 -4.16 -20.93 3.42
N LEU A 125 -2.87 -21.09 3.78
CA LEU A 125 -2.41 -22.17 4.67
C LEU A 125 -2.54 -21.78 6.15
N GLU A 126 -2.15 -20.56 6.50
CA GLU A 126 -2.04 -20.11 7.90
C GLU A 126 -3.33 -19.49 8.44
N ILE A 127 -4.18 -18.97 7.57
CA ILE A 127 -5.40 -18.26 7.93
C ILE A 127 -6.56 -18.83 7.10
N PRO A 128 -7.11 -19.99 7.46
CA PRO A 128 -8.24 -20.57 6.76
C PRO A 128 -9.40 -19.56 6.64
N ASP A 129 -10.14 -19.62 5.54
CA ASP A 129 -11.30 -18.77 5.22
C ASP A 129 -11.01 -17.29 5.04
N CYS A 130 -9.73 -16.88 5.02
CA CYS A 130 -9.36 -15.51 4.73
C CYS A 130 -9.42 -15.24 3.22
N LYS A 131 -10.42 -14.49 2.78
CA LYS A 131 -10.46 -13.95 1.42
C LYS A 131 -9.44 -12.82 1.29
N TRP A 132 -8.79 -12.72 0.13
CA TRP A 132 -7.84 -11.65 -0.15
C TRP A 132 -7.90 -11.18 -1.61
N LYS A 133 -7.52 -9.92 -1.81
CA LYS A 133 -7.41 -9.29 -3.14
C LYS A 133 -6.16 -8.46 -3.25
N ILE A 134 -5.40 -8.67 -4.31
CA ILE A 134 -4.21 -7.88 -4.62
C ILE A 134 -4.61 -6.63 -5.40
N CYS A 135 -4.01 -5.50 -5.04
CA CYS A 135 -4.13 -4.21 -5.71
C CYS A 135 -2.73 -3.64 -5.96
N VAL A 136 -2.43 -3.36 -7.23
CA VAL A 136 -1.17 -2.71 -7.65
C VAL A 136 -1.53 -1.70 -8.73
N ASP A 137 -1.28 -0.43 -8.49
CA ASP A 137 -1.43 0.72 -9.39
C ASP A 137 -2.80 0.86 -10.09
N THR A 138 -3.18 -0.08 -10.94
CA THR A 138 -4.42 -0.02 -11.74
C THR A 138 -5.72 -0.20 -10.96
N SER A 139 -5.64 -0.59 -9.69
CA SER A 139 -6.82 -0.74 -8.83
C SER A 139 -7.33 0.62 -8.34
N PRO A 140 -8.65 0.83 -8.24
CA PRO A 140 -9.21 2.06 -7.73
C PRO A 140 -9.02 2.17 -6.21
N LEU A 141 -7.80 2.49 -5.78
CA LEU A 141 -7.40 2.63 -4.39
C LEU A 141 -6.67 3.95 -4.18
N LEU A 142 -6.84 4.59 -3.02
CA LEU A 142 -6.03 5.72 -2.58
C LEU A 142 -4.71 5.21 -2.01
N GLU A 143 -3.83 4.70 -2.85
CA GLU A 143 -2.65 3.93 -2.47
C GLU A 143 -1.77 4.64 -1.43
N LYS A 144 -1.38 5.89 -1.69
CA LYS A 144 -0.52 6.65 -0.76
C LYS A 144 -1.21 6.90 0.58
N ALA A 145 -2.54 7.11 0.59
CA ALA A 145 -3.31 7.30 1.80
C ALA A 145 -3.38 6.01 2.64
N TRP A 146 -3.58 4.86 2.00
CA TRP A 146 -3.55 3.57 2.69
C TRP A 146 -2.16 3.18 3.17
N ALA A 147 -1.10 3.54 2.43
CA ALA A 147 0.28 3.34 2.87
C ALA A 147 0.64 4.23 4.07
N GLU A 148 0.17 5.49 4.10
CA GLU A 148 0.29 6.39 5.26
C GLU A 148 -0.48 5.84 6.47
N GLU A 149 -1.71 5.35 6.25
CA GLU A 149 -2.55 4.73 7.28
C GLU A 149 -1.93 3.48 7.89
N ALA A 150 -1.25 2.66 7.08
CA ALA A 150 -0.53 1.48 7.50
C ALA A 150 0.86 1.78 8.11
N GLY A 151 1.22 3.07 8.30
CA GLY A 151 2.46 3.46 8.95
C GLY A 151 3.72 3.35 8.08
N LEU A 152 3.61 3.19 6.76
CA LEU A 152 4.77 3.08 5.88
C LEU A 152 5.56 4.40 5.75
N GLY A 153 4.91 5.53 5.99
CA GLY A 153 5.50 6.85 5.88
C GLY A 153 4.42 7.94 5.89
N TRP A 154 4.77 9.12 5.46
CA TRP A 154 3.83 10.26 5.33
C TRP A 154 3.78 10.76 3.89
N ILE A 155 2.69 11.39 3.50
CA ILE A 155 2.56 12.03 2.19
C ILE A 155 3.22 13.41 2.28
N GLY A 156 4.31 13.61 1.55
CA GLY A 156 5.06 14.86 1.50
C GLY A 156 4.37 15.97 0.69
N LYS A 157 4.93 17.19 0.73
CA LYS A 157 4.46 18.33 -0.08
C LYS A 157 4.59 18.08 -1.59
N ASN A 158 5.48 17.14 -1.99
CA ASN A 158 5.65 16.68 -3.37
C ASN A 158 4.65 15.58 -3.77
N SER A 159 3.64 15.32 -2.93
CA SER A 159 2.60 14.29 -3.12
C SER A 159 3.12 12.85 -3.15
N ASN A 160 4.37 12.59 -2.78
CA ASN A 160 4.91 11.24 -2.67
C ASN A 160 4.87 10.73 -1.24
N LEU A 161 4.78 9.39 -1.09
CA LEU A 161 5.00 8.76 0.20
C LEU A 161 6.49 8.85 0.54
N ILE A 162 6.81 9.35 1.72
CA ILE A 162 8.17 9.48 2.23
C ILE A 162 8.33 8.59 3.47
N ASN A 163 9.34 7.73 3.45
CA ASN A 163 9.74 6.93 4.59
C ASN A 163 11.03 7.48 5.18
N LYS A 164 11.09 7.62 6.51
CA LYS A 164 12.23 8.24 7.21
C LYS A 164 13.58 7.55 6.93
N LYS A 165 13.57 6.22 6.79
CA LYS A 165 14.80 5.42 6.59
C LYS A 165 15.13 5.20 5.12
N ASN A 166 14.10 5.06 4.28
CA ASN A 166 14.24 4.53 2.92
C ASN A 166 13.91 5.57 1.82
N GLY A 167 13.62 6.84 2.20
CA GLY A 167 13.30 7.90 1.25
C GLY A 167 11.92 7.75 0.61
N SER A 168 11.78 8.10 -0.67
CA SER A 168 10.49 8.15 -1.37
C SER A 168 10.45 7.34 -2.68
N LEU A 169 11.51 6.59 -2.99
CA LEU A 169 11.63 5.85 -4.24
C LEU A 169 11.07 4.42 -4.09
N PHE A 170 9.75 4.33 -3.91
CA PHE A 170 9.01 3.08 -3.77
C PHE A 170 7.95 2.95 -4.84
N THR A 171 7.75 1.72 -5.30
CA THR A 171 6.48 1.25 -5.84
C THR A 171 5.68 0.62 -4.71
N LEU A 172 4.36 0.81 -4.73
CA LEU A 172 3.46 0.34 -3.68
C LEU A 172 2.66 -0.86 -4.15
N GLY A 173 2.31 -1.72 -3.21
CA GLY A 173 1.39 -2.82 -3.44
C GLY A 173 0.50 -3.03 -2.22
N PHE A 174 -0.69 -3.59 -2.42
CA PHE A 174 -1.68 -3.75 -1.37
C PHE A 174 -2.33 -5.12 -1.47
N MET A 175 -2.68 -5.65 -0.31
CA MET A 175 -3.53 -6.83 -0.21
C MET A 175 -4.66 -6.53 0.76
N ILE A 176 -5.89 -6.50 0.25
CA ILE A 176 -7.10 -6.37 1.04
C ILE A 176 -7.44 -7.75 1.61
N LEU A 177 -7.81 -7.81 2.88
CA LEU A 177 -8.02 -9.06 3.62
C LEU A 177 -9.37 -9.04 4.33
N SER A 178 -10.09 -10.17 4.30
CA SER A 178 -11.31 -10.36 5.10
C SER A 178 -11.02 -10.68 6.58
N LYS A 179 -9.76 -10.89 6.94
CA LYS A 179 -9.33 -11.12 8.32
C LYS A 179 -9.12 -9.81 9.05
N ASP A 180 -9.64 -9.71 10.26
CA ASP A 180 -9.35 -8.60 11.16
C ASP A 180 -7.97 -8.80 11.81
N LEU A 181 -7.04 -7.89 11.51
CA LEU A 181 -5.65 -7.90 11.97
C LEU A 181 -5.38 -6.70 12.88
N VAL A 182 -4.28 -6.75 13.63
CA VAL A 182 -3.84 -5.61 14.46
C VAL A 182 -3.22 -4.56 13.53
N PRO A 183 -3.80 -3.34 13.43
CA PRO A 183 -3.25 -2.30 12.60
C PRO A 183 -1.99 -1.69 13.20
N ASP A 184 -1.10 -1.25 12.35
CA ASP A 184 0.00 -0.36 12.73
C ASP A 184 -0.52 1.07 12.93
N LYS A 185 0.24 1.90 13.62
CA LYS A 185 -0.13 3.32 13.80
C LYS A 185 0.18 4.11 12.53
N PRO A 186 -0.72 4.97 12.04
CA PRO A 186 -0.42 5.89 10.96
C PRO A 186 0.83 6.71 11.25
N HIS A 187 1.66 6.92 10.23
CA HIS A 187 2.91 7.68 10.39
C HIS A 187 2.60 9.16 10.63
N GLU A 188 3.32 9.78 11.55
CA GLU A 188 3.25 11.23 11.75
C GLU A 188 3.83 11.98 10.56
N SER A 189 3.23 13.14 10.22
CA SER A 189 3.78 14.00 9.18
C SER A 189 5.04 14.70 9.67
N LEU A 190 6.14 14.53 8.93
CA LEU A 190 7.43 15.18 9.22
C LEU A 190 7.77 16.27 8.20
N CYS A 191 6.77 16.81 7.50
CA CYS A 191 6.97 17.84 6.48
C CYS A 191 7.40 19.21 7.00
N GLY A 192 7.40 19.43 8.30
CA GLY A 192 7.62 20.74 8.88
C GLY A 192 6.51 21.75 8.52
N LYS A 193 6.65 22.96 9.06
CA LYS A 193 5.73 24.10 8.81
C LYS A 193 6.06 24.80 7.50
#